data_82433cd05699d5277f170c1b89fdf15d
#
_entry.id   82433cd05699d5277f170c1b89fdf15d
#
_cell.length_a   1.000
_cell.length_b   1.000
_cell.length_c   1.000
_cell.angle_alpha   90.00
_cell.angle_beta   90.00
_cell.angle_gamma   90.00
#
_symmetry.space_group_name_H-M   'P 1'
#
loop_
_entity.id
_entity.type
_entity.pdbx_description
1 polymer ?
#
loop_
_entity_poly.entity_id
_entity_poly.type
_entity_poly.pdbx_seq_one_letter_code
_entity_poly.pdbx_strand_id
1 'polypeptide(L)'
;QHPVNIGTNTWANPNFKFKEEYVSPTKTGDYTIQICDNLWLNRSFRKVIEEKIVEAPLGQKRYVYSDIGFILLGMLVEQLAGMPMEAYLQSEFYEPLGLERTGYLPLRRLAKSEVVPSNNDRFLRKDTLQGFVHDEASAFFGGLAGNAGLFSTAREVARVYQMLLNG
;
A
#
# COMPACT_ATOMS: atom_id res chain seq x y z
N GLN A 1 5.24 -5.38 21.15
CA GLN A 1 4.50 -5.97 20.02
C GLN A 1 3.23 -5.18 19.87
N HIS A 2 2.97 -4.62 18.70
CA HIS A 2 1.72 -3.93 18.43
C HIS A 2 0.63 -5.00 18.28
N PRO A 3 -0.53 -4.87 18.94
CA PRO A 3 -1.59 -5.88 18.91
C PRO A 3 -2.17 -6.10 17.52
N VAL A 4 -2.03 -5.12 16.64
CA VAL A 4 -2.33 -5.25 15.22
C VAL A 4 -1.01 -5.40 14.48
N ASN A 5 -0.58 -6.62 14.27
CA ASN A 5 0.59 -6.91 13.46
C ASN A 5 0.16 -7.00 12.00
N ILE A 6 0.01 -5.84 11.37
CA ILE A 6 -0.35 -5.75 9.97
C ILE A 6 0.93 -5.92 9.15
N GLY A 7 1.33 -7.13 8.93
CA GLY A 7 2.37 -7.45 7.96
C GLY A 7 3.80 -7.46 8.48
N THR A 8 4.16 -6.75 9.56
CA THR A 8 5.56 -6.63 9.99
C THR A 8 6.23 -7.95 10.39
N ASN A 9 5.48 -9.01 10.63
CA ASN A 9 6.01 -10.34 10.94
C ASN A 9 5.33 -11.47 10.14
N THR A 10 4.54 -11.16 9.12
CA THR A 10 3.91 -12.20 8.29
C THR A 10 4.95 -13.06 7.60
N TRP A 11 6.02 -12.44 7.08
CA TRP A 11 7.14 -13.13 6.45
C TRP A 11 7.96 -13.98 7.42
N ALA A 12 7.91 -13.70 8.73
CA ALA A 12 8.54 -14.53 9.76
C ALA A 12 7.65 -15.70 10.22
N ASN A 13 6.39 -15.74 9.81
CA ASN A 13 5.46 -16.83 10.12
C ASN A 13 5.10 -17.61 8.84
N PRO A 14 5.80 -18.71 8.53
CA PRO A 14 5.54 -19.51 7.33
C PRO A 14 4.15 -20.16 7.32
N ASN A 15 3.46 -20.18 8.45
CA ASN A 15 2.11 -20.71 8.58
C ASN A 15 1.03 -19.64 8.44
N PHE A 16 1.40 -18.37 8.15
CA PHE A 16 0.42 -17.32 7.92
C PHE A 16 -0.47 -17.69 6.72
N LYS A 17 -1.77 -17.60 6.93
CA LYS A 17 -2.79 -17.76 5.89
C LYS A 17 -3.87 -16.71 6.09
N PHE A 18 -4.36 -16.17 5.00
CA PHE A 18 -5.61 -15.43 5.05
C PHE A 18 -6.76 -16.36 5.45
N LYS A 19 -7.73 -15.83 6.14
CA LYS A 19 -9.02 -16.52 6.26
C LYS A 19 -9.68 -16.52 4.88
N GLU A 20 -10.31 -17.65 4.51
CA GLU A 20 -10.93 -17.85 3.20
C GLU A 20 -12.00 -16.79 2.89
N GLU A 21 -12.68 -16.28 3.91
CA GLU A 21 -13.68 -15.22 3.78
C GLU A 21 -13.15 -13.88 3.26
N TYR A 22 -11.82 -13.65 3.31
CA TYR A 22 -11.20 -12.38 2.88
C TYR A 22 -10.49 -12.46 1.55
N VAL A 23 -10.29 -13.64 0.99
CA VAL A 23 -9.48 -13.82 -0.23
C VAL A 23 -10.16 -14.67 -1.29
N SER A 24 -9.83 -14.40 -2.54
CA SER A 24 -10.22 -15.20 -3.70
C SER A 24 -9.05 -15.29 -4.70
N PRO A 25 -8.85 -16.43 -5.38
CA PRO A 25 -7.87 -16.52 -6.45
C PRO A 25 -8.27 -15.77 -7.72
N THR A 26 -9.52 -15.34 -7.81
CA THR A 26 -10.07 -14.65 -8.98
C THR A 26 -10.91 -13.45 -8.56
N LYS A 27 -11.00 -12.45 -9.46
CA LYS A 27 -11.92 -11.33 -9.28
C LYS A 27 -13.37 -11.82 -9.40
N THR A 28 -14.10 -11.80 -8.29
CA THR A 28 -15.52 -12.23 -8.26
C THR A 28 -16.29 -11.55 -7.12
N GLY A 29 -17.52 -11.12 -7.38
CA GLY A 29 -18.38 -10.50 -6.37
C GLY A 29 -17.69 -9.33 -5.65
N ASP A 30 -17.55 -9.47 -4.33
CA ASP A 30 -16.93 -8.46 -3.46
C ASP A 30 -15.38 -8.51 -3.42
N TYR A 31 -14.76 -9.51 -4.07
CA TYR A 31 -13.31 -9.65 -4.15
C TYR A 31 -12.79 -8.82 -5.32
N THR A 32 -12.54 -7.55 -5.07
CA THR A 32 -12.23 -6.54 -6.10
C THR A 32 -10.83 -5.91 -5.97
N ILE A 33 -10.15 -6.12 -4.85
CA ILE A 33 -8.84 -5.55 -4.54
C ILE A 33 -7.75 -6.55 -4.88
N GLN A 34 -7.06 -6.35 -5.98
CA GLN A 34 -5.98 -7.22 -6.42
C GLN A 34 -4.68 -6.91 -5.66
N ILE A 35 -4.03 -7.92 -5.08
CA ILE A 35 -2.77 -7.77 -4.32
C ILE A 35 -1.59 -8.57 -4.89
N CYS A 36 -1.85 -9.46 -5.84
CA CYS A 36 -0.90 -10.06 -6.77
C CYS A 36 -1.68 -10.67 -7.95
N ASP A 37 -1.00 -11.34 -8.88
CA ASP A 37 -1.64 -11.85 -10.09
C ASP A 37 -2.83 -12.77 -9.82
N ASN A 38 -2.74 -13.61 -8.79
CA ASN A 38 -3.72 -14.65 -8.46
C ASN A 38 -4.31 -14.51 -7.06
N LEU A 39 -4.38 -13.29 -6.51
CA LEU A 39 -4.96 -13.09 -5.18
C LEU A 39 -5.70 -11.76 -5.09
N TRP A 40 -6.96 -11.86 -4.71
CA TRP A 40 -7.88 -10.75 -4.55
C TRP A 40 -8.42 -10.69 -3.14
N LEU A 41 -8.45 -9.50 -2.53
CA LEU A 41 -9.07 -9.25 -1.24
C LEU A 41 -10.53 -8.82 -1.42
N ASN A 42 -11.34 -9.21 -0.45
CA ASN A 42 -12.67 -8.67 -0.29
C ASN A 42 -12.61 -7.16 -0.01
N ARG A 43 -13.45 -6.37 -0.65
CA ARG A 43 -13.49 -4.90 -0.48
C ARG A 43 -13.74 -4.45 0.95
N SER A 44 -14.36 -5.28 1.78
CA SER A 44 -14.58 -4.98 3.20
C SER A 44 -13.31 -5.10 4.04
N PHE A 45 -12.26 -5.74 3.52
CA PHE A 45 -11.05 -6.04 4.30
C PHE A 45 -10.35 -4.77 4.79
N ARG A 46 -10.28 -3.71 3.96
CA ARG A 46 -9.75 -2.41 4.36
C ARG A 46 -10.41 -1.90 5.64
N LYS A 47 -11.74 -1.90 5.70
CA LYS A 47 -12.50 -1.43 6.87
C LYS A 47 -12.17 -2.25 8.12
N VAL A 48 -12.07 -3.57 8.00
CA VAL A 48 -11.68 -4.46 9.12
C VAL A 48 -10.31 -4.08 9.68
N ILE A 49 -9.35 -3.73 8.82
CA ILE A 49 -8.03 -3.31 9.25
C ILE A 49 -8.05 -1.92 9.90
N GLU A 50 -8.77 -0.96 9.31
CA GLU A 50 -8.94 0.39 9.87
C GLU A 50 -9.54 0.34 11.28
N GLU A 51 -10.61 -0.44 11.49
CA GLU A 51 -11.22 -0.66 12.80
C GLU A 51 -10.21 -1.22 13.81
N LYS A 52 -9.44 -2.23 13.41
CA LYS A 52 -8.40 -2.82 14.27
C LYS A 52 -7.27 -1.85 14.63
N ILE A 53 -6.90 -0.95 13.73
CA ILE A 53 -5.90 0.08 14.00
C ILE A 53 -6.43 1.06 15.05
N VAL A 54 -7.68 1.51 14.89
CA VAL A 54 -8.31 2.47 15.80
C VAL A 54 -8.58 1.87 17.18
N GLU A 55 -8.98 0.61 17.26
CA GLU A 55 -9.26 -0.11 18.50
C GLU A 55 -8.00 -0.55 19.25
N ALA A 56 -6.84 -0.51 18.59
CA ALA A 56 -5.59 -0.99 19.18
C ALA A 56 -5.20 -0.16 20.42
N PRO A 57 -4.89 -0.80 21.56
CA PRO A 57 -4.46 -0.10 22.75
C PRO A 57 -3.12 0.60 22.50
N LEU A 58 -2.95 1.79 23.06
CA LEU A 58 -1.68 2.48 23.03
C LEU A 58 -0.63 1.66 23.77
N GLY A 59 0.52 1.47 23.14
CA GLY A 59 1.66 0.80 23.73
C GLY A 59 2.39 1.69 24.77
N GLN A 60 3.51 1.18 25.27
CA GLN A 60 4.37 1.95 26.18
C GLN A 60 4.88 3.23 25.50
N LYS A 61 4.98 4.33 26.23
CA LYS A 61 5.52 5.61 25.75
C LYS A 61 7.02 5.50 25.47
N ARG A 62 7.37 5.07 24.28
CA ARG A 62 8.75 4.97 23.76
C ARG A 62 8.76 5.19 22.28
N TYR A 63 9.91 5.59 21.73
CA TYR A 63 10.08 5.63 20.27
C TYR A 63 10.06 4.20 19.71
N VAL A 64 9.17 3.97 18.76
CA VAL A 64 9.08 2.72 17.98
C VAL A 64 8.77 3.11 16.54
N TYR A 65 9.59 2.65 15.59
CA TYR A 65 9.23 2.76 14.17
C TYR A 65 7.94 1.99 13.90
N SER A 66 7.01 2.62 13.19
CA SER A 66 5.71 2.02 12.91
C SER A 66 5.12 2.52 11.59
N ASP A 67 4.82 1.61 10.69
CA ASP A 67 4.10 1.88 9.44
C ASP A 67 2.68 2.41 9.69
N ILE A 68 2.07 2.01 10.81
CA ILE A 68 0.72 2.42 11.19
C ILE A 68 0.61 3.95 11.29
N GLY A 69 1.65 4.62 11.78
CA GLY A 69 1.66 6.09 11.84
C GLY A 69 1.51 6.71 10.44
N PHE A 70 2.20 6.19 9.45
CA PHE A 70 2.10 6.67 8.07
C PHE A 70 0.79 6.26 7.40
N ILE A 71 0.25 5.09 7.72
CA ILE A 71 -1.09 4.68 7.26
C ILE A 71 -2.14 5.67 7.78
N LEU A 72 -2.11 6.01 9.07
CA LEU A 72 -3.02 6.99 9.68
C LEU A 72 -2.85 8.38 9.07
N LEU A 73 -1.62 8.81 8.76
CA LEU A 73 -1.37 10.07 8.06
C LEU A 73 -1.98 10.06 6.66
N GLY A 74 -1.87 8.96 5.92
CA GLY A 74 -2.54 8.82 4.62
C GLY A 74 -4.06 8.94 4.73
N MET A 75 -4.67 8.28 5.71
CA MET A 75 -6.11 8.39 5.98
C MET A 75 -6.50 9.83 6.37
N LEU A 76 -5.66 10.52 7.14
CA LEU A 76 -5.88 11.92 7.50
C LEU A 76 -5.83 12.84 6.27
N VAL A 77 -4.89 12.60 5.36
CA VAL A 77 -4.82 13.34 4.08
C VAL A 77 -6.13 13.15 3.29
N GLU A 78 -6.63 11.91 3.15
CA GLU A 78 -7.91 11.65 2.48
C GLU A 78 -9.08 12.41 3.14
N GLN A 79 -9.12 12.41 4.46
CA GLN A 79 -10.17 13.12 5.22
C GLN A 79 -10.10 14.64 5.04
N LEU A 80 -8.92 15.24 5.12
CA LEU A 80 -8.72 16.68 4.99
C LEU A 80 -8.92 17.17 3.55
N ALA A 81 -8.45 16.40 2.57
CA ALA A 81 -8.59 16.72 1.16
C ALA A 81 -10.03 16.46 0.63
N GLY A 82 -10.83 15.65 1.32
CA GLY A 82 -12.17 15.26 0.88
C GLY A 82 -12.16 14.37 -0.37
N MET A 83 -11.02 13.77 -0.70
CA MET A 83 -10.83 12.91 -1.87
C MET A 83 -9.79 11.81 -1.59
N PRO A 84 -9.75 10.73 -2.39
CA PRO A 84 -8.72 9.69 -2.26
C PRO A 84 -7.30 10.28 -2.35
N MET A 85 -6.38 9.77 -1.53
CA MET A 85 -4.99 10.24 -1.47
C MET A 85 -4.31 10.19 -2.84
N GLU A 86 -4.57 9.15 -3.65
CA GLU A 86 -4.04 9.03 -5.00
C GLU A 86 -4.45 10.23 -5.88
N ALA A 87 -5.74 10.61 -5.83
CA ALA A 87 -6.26 11.74 -6.61
C ALA A 87 -5.65 13.08 -6.16
N TYR A 88 -5.57 13.28 -4.85
CA TYR A 88 -4.94 14.47 -4.26
C TYR A 88 -3.47 14.60 -4.68
N LEU A 89 -2.69 13.53 -4.56
CA LEU A 89 -1.29 13.54 -4.96
C LEU A 89 -1.10 13.75 -6.47
N GLN A 90 -2.01 13.21 -7.27
CA GLN A 90 -1.98 13.40 -8.71
C GLN A 90 -2.16 14.88 -9.09
N SER A 91 -3.20 15.54 -8.56
CA SER A 91 -3.52 16.92 -8.91
C SER A 91 -2.54 17.94 -8.30
N GLU A 92 -2.14 17.73 -7.04
CA GLU A 92 -1.36 18.74 -6.31
C GLU A 92 0.15 18.60 -6.49
N PHE A 93 0.65 17.39 -6.85
CA PHE A 93 2.08 17.14 -6.92
C PHE A 93 2.53 16.54 -8.26
N TYR A 94 1.90 15.44 -8.71
CA TYR A 94 2.47 14.71 -9.83
C TYR A 94 2.30 15.44 -11.15
N GLU A 95 1.11 15.97 -11.44
CA GLU A 95 0.84 16.74 -12.64
C GLU A 95 1.64 18.06 -12.68
N PRO A 96 1.63 18.91 -11.63
CA PRO A 96 2.42 20.14 -11.63
C PRO A 96 3.93 19.92 -11.79
N LEU A 97 4.46 18.82 -11.28
CA LEU A 97 5.87 18.44 -11.40
C LEU A 97 6.20 17.68 -12.70
N GLY A 98 5.21 17.35 -13.51
CA GLY A 98 5.38 16.57 -14.74
C GLY A 98 5.86 15.13 -14.46
N LEU A 99 5.34 14.50 -13.40
CA LEU A 99 5.68 13.12 -13.01
C LEU A 99 4.69 12.15 -13.68
N GLU A 100 5.05 11.64 -14.84
CA GLU A 100 4.16 10.79 -15.64
C GLU A 100 4.18 9.32 -15.20
N ARG A 101 5.28 8.89 -14.59
CA ARG A 101 5.50 7.50 -14.17
C ARG A 101 5.44 7.29 -12.66
N THR A 102 5.32 8.37 -11.89
CA THR A 102 5.15 8.31 -10.44
C THR A 102 3.69 8.11 -10.06
N GLY A 103 3.44 7.25 -9.10
CA GLY A 103 2.11 7.03 -8.52
C GLY A 103 1.90 5.62 -8.02
N TYR A 104 0.74 5.42 -7.43
CA TYR A 104 0.29 4.14 -6.93
C TYR A 104 -0.25 3.26 -8.06
N LEU A 105 -0.39 1.96 -7.81
CA LEU A 105 -1.07 1.00 -8.68
C LEU A 105 -0.64 1.11 -10.15
N PRO A 106 0.64 0.96 -10.47
CA PRO A 106 1.20 1.28 -11.78
C PRO A 106 0.54 0.52 -12.93
N LEU A 107 0.02 -0.69 -12.71
CA LEU A 107 -0.63 -1.51 -13.73
C LEU A 107 -1.97 -0.93 -14.23
N ARG A 108 -2.49 0.13 -13.61
CA ARG A 108 -3.66 0.87 -14.13
C ARG A 108 -3.31 1.76 -15.32
N ARG A 109 -2.02 2.10 -15.53
CA ARG A 109 -1.54 3.06 -16.53
C ARG A 109 -0.31 2.62 -17.32
N LEU A 110 0.45 1.65 -16.80
CA LEU A 110 1.67 1.12 -17.42
C LEU A 110 1.50 -0.34 -17.77
N ALA A 111 2.16 -0.80 -18.84
CA ALA A 111 2.26 -2.21 -19.11
C ALA A 111 3.12 -2.90 -18.05
N LYS A 112 2.81 -4.15 -17.71
CA LYS A 112 3.54 -4.91 -16.70
C LYS A 112 5.05 -5.00 -17.03
N SER A 113 5.40 -5.11 -18.31
CA SER A 113 6.78 -5.15 -18.79
C SER A 113 7.59 -3.87 -18.53
N GLU A 114 6.92 -2.74 -18.25
CA GLU A 114 7.56 -1.46 -17.92
C GLU A 114 7.85 -1.31 -16.42
N VAL A 115 7.37 -2.23 -15.60
CA VAL A 115 7.51 -2.19 -14.14
C VAL A 115 8.48 -3.29 -13.71
N VAL A 116 9.50 -2.92 -12.95
CA VAL A 116 10.46 -3.88 -12.40
C VAL A 116 9.79 -4.68 -11.28
N PRO A 117 10.03 -6.01 -11.17
CA PRO A 117 9.58 -6.78 -10.02
C PRO A 117 10.08 -6.18 -8.69
N SER A 118 9.18 -6.00 -7.73
CA SER A 118 9.51 -5.41 -6.43
C SER A 118 9.98 -6.44 -5.41
N ASN A 119 9.47 -7.67 -5.48
CA ASN A 119 9.83 -8.75 -4.55
C ASN A 119 9.41 -10.11 -5.09
N ASN A 120 10.04 -11.17 -4.56
CA ASN A 120 9.55 -12.55 -4.64
C ASN A 120 8.97 -12.92 -3.28
N ASP A 121 7.68 -12.69 -3.10
CA ASP A 121 6.97 -12.97 -1.85
C ASP A 121 6.73 -14.48 -1.69
N ARG A 122 7.50 -15.10 -0.81
CA ARG A 122 7.44 -16.55 -0.57
C ARG A 122 6.44 -16.95 0.52
N PHE A 123 5.89 -15.99 1.25
CA PHE A 123 5.15 -16.25 2.48
C PHE A 123 3.66 -15.91 2.34
N LEU A 124 3.33 -14.67 2.01
CA LEU A 124 1.97 -14.18 2.02
C LEU A 124 1.25 -14.45 0.69
N ARG A 125 1.80 -13.93 -0.42
CA ARG A 125 1.17 -14.00 -1.75
C ARG A 125 1.71 -15.14 -2.59
N LYS A 126 2.89 -15.66 -2.24
CA LYS A 126 3.60 -16.78 -2.91
C LYS A 126 3.76 -16.55 -4.40
N ASP A 127 4.13 -15.32 -4.74
CA ASP A 127 4.22 -14.84 -6.12
C ASP A 127 5.38 -13.86 -6.30
N THR A 128 5.82 -13.67 -7.55
CA THR A 128 6.73 -12.59 -7.93
C THR A 128 5.91 -11.33 -8.14
N LEU A 129 6.11 -10.35 -7.26
CA LEU A 129 5.35 -9.11 -7.26
C LEU A 129 5.91 -8.15 -8.31
N GLN A 130 5.19 -7.95 -9.39
CA GLN A 130 5.52 -7.00 -10.45
C GLN A 130 4.34 -6.07 -10.70
N GLY A 131 4.48 -4.80 -10.30
CA GLY A 131 3.41 -3.82 -10.30
C GLY A 131 2.50 -3.88 -9.08
N PHE A 132 2.84 -4.71 -8.10
CA PHE A 132 2.20 -4.78 -6.80
C PHE A 132 3.19 -4.36 -5.72
N VAL A 133 2.70 -3.66 -4.70
CA VAL A 133 3.52 -3.25 -3.56
C VAL A 133 4.04 -4.49 -2.81
N HIS A 134 5.32 -4.48 -2.41
CA HIS A 134 5.86 -5.61 -1.64
C HIS A 134 5.45 -5.58 -0.16
N ASP A 135 5.22 -4.38 0.39
CA ASP A 135 4.77 -4.22 1.78
C ASP A 135 3.39 -4.83 1.99
N GLU A 136 3.26 -5.70 2.98
CA GLU A 136 2.04 -6.44 3.23
C GLU A 136 0.95 -5.56 3.83
N ALA A 137 1.31 -4.60 4.69
CA ALA A 137 0.34 -3.68 5.27
C ALA A 137 -0.28 -2.80 4.18
N SER A 138 0.53 -2.23 3.30
CA SER A 138 0.03 -1.48 2.15
C SER A 138 -0.80 -2.35 1.19
N ALA A 139 -0.42 -3.61 0.97
CA ALA A 139 -1.20 -4.53 0.15
C ALA A 139 -2.62 -4.73 0.72
N PHE A 140 -2.78 -4.77 2.04
CA PHE A 140 -4.09 -4.87 2.70
C PHE A 140 -4.98 -3.65 2.46
N PHE A 141 -4.38 -2.49 2.17
CA PHE A 141 -5.04 -1.27 1.71
C PHE A 141 -5.16 -1.21 0.17
N GLY A 142 -4.95 -2.33 -0.52
CA GLY A 142 -5.03 -2.40 -1.97
C GLY A 142 -3.82 -1.82 -2.71
N GLY A 143 -2.67 -1.70 -2.03
CA GLY A 143 -1.45 -1.14 -2.59
C GLY A 143 -1.38 0.38 -2.57
N LEU A 144 -2.28 1.03 -1.84
CA LEU A 144 -2.38 2.49 -1.70
C LEU A 144 -2.47 2.84 -0.22
N ALA A 145 -1.33 3.12 0.41
CA ALA A 145 -1.24 3.51 1.82
C ALA A 145 -0.12 4.52 2.05
N GLY A 146 -0.21 5.27 3.15
CA GLY A 146 0.75 6.34 3.44
C GLY A 146 2.17 5.85 3.77
N ASN A 147 2.35 4.56 4.08
CA ASN A 147 3.65 3.97 4.41
C ASN A 147 4.38 3.41 3.18
N ALA A 148 3.66 2.89 2.17
CA ALA A 148 4.26 2.24 1.01
C ALA A 148 3.28 2.14 -0.17
N GLY A 149 3.77 1.77 -1.36
CA GLY A 149 2.98 1.53 -2.56
C GLY A 149 3.26 2.48 -3.71
N LEU A 150 4.13 3.47 -3.52
CA LEU A 150 4.54 4.39 -4.57
C LEU A 150 5.55 3.72 -5.52
N PHE A 151 5.28 3.82 -6.81
CA PHE A 151 6.19 3.45 -7.89
C PHE A 151 6.66 4.71 -8.61
N SER A 152 7.91 4.75 -9.03
CA SER A 152 8.50 5.90 -9.70
C SER A 152 9.72 5.50 -10.53
N THR A 153 10.33 6.47 -11.18
CA THR A 153 11.65 6.36 -11.80
C THR A 153 12.66 7.21 -11.04
N ALA A 154 13.94 6.86 -11.12
CA ALA A 154 15.01 7.64 -10.49
C ALA A 154 14.99 9.14 -10.90
N ARG A 155 14.67 9.42 -12.18
CA ARG A 155 14.57 10.78 -12.71
C ARG A 155 13.43 11.56 -12.05
N GLU A 156 12.28 10.95 -11.87
CA GLU A 156 11.12 11.63 -11.27
C GLU A 156 11.27 11.80 -9.76
N VAL A 157 11.87 10.82 -9.08
CA VAL A 157 12.26 10.98 -7.67
C VAL A 157 13.21 12.17 -7.49
N ALA A 158 14.18 12.33 -8.40
CA ALA A 158 15.08 13.49 -8.34
C ALA A 158 14.33 14.83 -8.50
N ARG A 159 13.26 14.89 -9.31
CA ARG A 159 12.42 16.11 -9.41
C ARG A 159 11.71 16.44 -8.10
N VAL A 160 11.20 15.41 -7.38
CA VAL A 160 10.59 15.63 -6.06
C VAL A 160 11.61 16.18 -5.07
N TYR A 161 12.82 15.61 -5.03
CA TYR A 161 13.88 16.14 -4.18
C TYR A 161 14.30 17.57 -4.58
N GLN A 162 14.34 17.87 -5.89
CA GLN A 162 14.62 19.22 -6.36
C GLN A 162 13.57 20.22 -5.92
N MET A 163 12.28 19.84 -5.96
CA MET A 163 11.19 20.66 -5.42
C MET A 163 11.41 20.97 -3.93
N LEU A 164 11.72 19.94 -3.12
CA LEU A 164 11.95 20.10 -1.68
C LEU A 164 13.19 20.99 -1.37
N LEU A 165 14.20 20.97 -2.24
CA LEU A 165 15.40 21.79 -2.08
C LEU A 165 15.17 23.27 -2.46
N ASN A 166 14.22 23.53 -3.34
CA ASN A 166 13.95 24.90 -3.83
C ASN A 166 12.95 25.67 -2.95
N GLY A 167 12.27 24.99 -2.00
CA GLY A 167 11.28 25.57 -1.09
C GLY A 167 9.90 25.55 -1.68
#